data_4238d03b5dabf3f375827f0a9d2dca2c
#
_entry.id   4238d03b5dabf3f375827f0a9d2dca2c
#
_cell.length_a   1.000
_cell.length_b   1.000
_cell.length_c   1.000
_cell.angle_alpha   90.00
_cell.angle_beta   90.00
_cell.angle_gamma   90.00
#
_symmetry.space_group_name_H-M   'P 1'
#
loop_
_entity.id
_entity.type
_entity.pdbx_description
1 polymer ?
#
loop_
_entity_poly.entity_id
_entity_poly.type
_entity_poly.pdbx_seq_one_letter_code
_entity_poly.pdbx_strand_id
1 'polypeptide(L)'
;MDKWIDKTEFKDRVNYFASKLDIKINWLAVRPMRNKWASCSSNGNLNFNSELLDIQKELGDYVIVHELLHFFVPNHGKLWKSLMIAYLGDYKKLESQLKKINANKHLSLEM
;
A
#
# COMPACT_ATOMS: atom_id res chain seq x y z
N MET A 1 14.90 13.08 1.60
CA MET A 1 13.81 12.11 1.70
C MET A 1 13.42 11.62 0.35
N ASP A 2 13.31 10.31 0.23
CA ASP A 2 13.06 9.70 -1.05
C ASP A 2 11.58 9.69 -1.38
N LYS A 3 11.23 10.31 -2.50
CA LYS A 3 9.90 10.25 -3.07
C LYS A 3 9.95 9.47 -4.37
N TRP A 4 8.79 9.00 -4.81
CA TRP A 4 8.68 8.29 -6.07
C TRP A 4 8.97 9.25 -7.23
N ILE A 5 9.73 8.77 -8.22
CA ILE A 5 10.04 9.58 -9.39
C ILE A 5 8.79 9.77 -10.25
N ASP A 6 8.04 8.70 -10.46
CA ASP A 6 6.83 8.71 -11.28
C ASP A 6 5.96 7.48 -11.01
N LYS A 7 4.86 7.37 -11.73
CA LYS A 7 3.93 6.24 -11.62
C LYS A 7 4.58 4.91 -11.96
N THR A 8 5.50 4.92 -12.92
CA THR A 8 6.18 3.69 -13.35
C THR A 8 7.00 3.11 -12.21
N GLU A 9 7.77 3.94 -11.52
CA GLU A 9 8.55 3.48 -10.37
C GLU A 9 7.64 2.87 -9.30
N PHE A 10 6.53 3.53 -9.02
CA PHE A 10 5.56 3.04 -8.03
C PHE A 10 4.99 1.68 -8.46
N LYS A 11 4.57 1.56 -9.72
CA LYS A 11 4.03 0.29 -10.25
C LYS A 11 5.06 -0.83 -10.20
N ASP A 12 6.31 -0.53 -10.48
CA ASP A 12 7.40 -1.50 -10.39
C ASP A 12 7.53 -2.02 -8.95
N ARG A 13 7.37 -1.14 -7.98
CA ARG A 13 7.43 -1.52 -6.58
C ARG A 13 6.25 -2.41 -6.18
N VAL A 14 5.06 -2.10 -6.68
CA VAL A 14 3.87 -2.94 -6.46
C VAL A 14 4.13 -4.34 -7.02
N ASN A 15 4.66 -4.43 -8.24
CA ASN A 15 4.95 -5.72 -8.86
C ASN A 15 6.04 -6.48 -8.12
N TYR A 16 7.01 -5.78 -7.56
CA TYR A 16 8.06 -6.39 -6.74
C TYR A 16 7.46 -7.12 -5.53
N PHE A 17 6.60 -6.44 -4.77
CA PHE A 17 5.97 -7.06 -3.61
C PHE A 17 4.96 -8.14 -4.01
N ALA A 18 4.21 -7.93 -5.09
CA ALA A 18 3.27 -8.94 -5.58
C ALA A 18 3.99 -10.22 -5.96
N SER A 19 5.14 -10.11 -6.62
CA SER A 19 5.96 -11.26 -6.98
C SER A 19 6.44 -12.01 -5.74
N LYS A 20 6.88 -11.29 -4.72
CA LYS A 20 7.34 -11.91 -3.47
C LYS A 20 6.21 -12.62 -2.73
N LEU A 21 5.00 -12.11 -2.83
CA LEU A 21 3.82 -12.68 -2.18
C LEU A 21 3.10 -13.70 -3.06
N ASP A 22 3.61 -13.92 -4.28
CA ASP A 22 3.00 -14.80 -5.27
C ASP A 22 1.56 -14.40 -5.58
N ILE A 23 1.33 -13.10 -5.74
CA ILE A 23 0.02 -12.55 -6.10
C ILE A 23 0.03 -12.18 -7.57
N LYS A 24 -0.99 -12.64 -8.29
CA LYS A 24 -1.19 -12.27 -9.68
C LYS A 24 -2.08 -11.04 -9.74
N ILE A 25 -1.52 -9.92 -10.20
CA ILE A 25 -2.27 -8.68 -10.39
C ILE A 25 -2.94 -8.72 -11.76
N ASN A 26 -4.24 -8.50 -11.76
CA ASN A 26 -5.02 -8.47 -12.99
C ASN A 26 -5.01 -7.07 -13.62
N TRP A 27 -5.14 -6.05 -12.79
CA TRP A 27 -5.15 -4.67 -13.25
C TRP A 27 -4.59 -3.74 -12.18
N LEU A 28 -3.82 -2.76 -12.60
CA LEU A 28 -3.13 -1.85 -11.68
C LEU A 28 -3.19 -0.43 -12.21
N ALA A 29 -3.70 0.49 -11.40
CA ALA A 29 -3.75 1.90 -11.75
C ALA A 29 -3.26 2.77 -10.60
N VAL A 30 -2.63 3.89 -10.95
CA VAL A 30 -2.27 4.96 -10.03
C VAL A 30 -2.99 6.21 -10.53
N ARG A 31 -3.95 6.69 -9.76
CA ARG A 31 -4.83 7.78 -10.18
C ARG A 31 -5.34 8.57 -8.99
N PRO A 32 -5.85 9.78 -9.20
CA PRO A 32 -6.46 10.53 -8.10
C PRO A 32 -7.65 9.77 -7.52
N MET A 33 -7.72 9.72 -6.20
CA MET A 33 -8.79 9.04 -5.49
C MET A 33 -9.29 9.92 -4.35
N ARG A 34 -10.55 9.73 -3.96
CA ARG A 34 -11.15 10.46 -2.84
C ARG A 34 -11.15 9.60 -1.59
N ASN A 35 -10.79 10.21 -0.47
CA ASN A 35 -10.96 9.66 0.87
C ASN A 35 -10.18 8.37 1.16
N LYS A 36 -9.38 7.87 0.23
CA LYS A 36 -8.60 6.66 0.50
C LYS A 36 -7.30 6.63 -0.28
N TRP A 37 -6.34 5.89 0.25
CA TRP A 37 -5.03 5.71 -0.37
C TRP A 37 -5.03 4.64 -1.44
N ALA A 38 -5.90 3.64 -1.30
CA ALA A 38 -5.89 2.51 -2.21
C ALA A 38 -7.20 1.73 -2.10
N SER A 39 -7.44 0.91 -3.11
CA SER A 39 -8.53 -0.07 -3.07
C SER A 39 -8.11 -1.30 -3.86
N CYS A 40 -8.65 -2.45 -3.46
CA CYS A 40 -8.42 -3.68 -4.18
C CYS A 40 -9.70 -4.49 -4.27
N SER A 41 -9.78 -5.32 -5.30
CA SER A 41 -10.89 -6.27 -5.44
C SER A 41 -10.35 -7.69 -5.44
N SER A 42 -11.22 -8.65 -5.14
CA SER A 42 -10.84 -10.06 -5.07
C SER A 42 -10.34 -10.61 -6.40
N ASN A 43 -10.66 -9.96 -7.52
CA ASN A 43 -10.16 -10.41 -8.85
C ASN A 43 -8.77 -9.89 -9.17
N GLY A 44 -8.08 -9.23 -8.25
CA GLY A 44 -6.73 -8.77 -8.51
C GLY A 44 -6.64 -7.38 -9.14
N ASN A 45 -7.68 -6.56 -9.01
CA ASN A 45 -7.67 -5.19 -9.49
C ASN A 45 -7.25 -4.26 -8.37
N LEU A 46 -6.19 -3.48 -8.60
CA LEU A 46 -5.61 -2.58 -7.62
C LEU A 46 -5.65 -1.14 -8.12
N ASN A 47 -6.08 -0.25 -7.23
CA ASN A 47 -6.02 1.19 -7.48
C ASN A 47 -5.24 1.84 -6.34
N PHE A 48 -4.28 2.69 -6.70
CA PHE A 48 -3.52 3.46 -5.72
C PHE A 48 -3.71 4.94 -5.99
N ASN A 49 -3.83 5.71 -4.91
CA ASN A 49 -3.99 7.15 -5.01
C ASN A 49 -2.67 7.77 -5.49
N SER A 50 -2.74 8.61 -6.52
CA SER A 50 -1.56 9.27 -7.05
C SER A 50 -0.89 10.21 -6.03
N GLU A 51 -1.57 10.59 -4.96
CA GLU A 51 -0.95 11.37 -3.88
C GLU A 51 0.15 10.59 -3.16
N LEU A 52 0.18 9.25 -3.29
CA LEU A 52 1.27 8.44 -2.77
C LEU A 52 2.62 8.83 -3.38
N LEU A 53 2.60 9.38 -4.59
CA LEU A 53 3.83 9.82 -5.26
C LEU A 53 4.45 11.03 -4.56
N ASP A 54 3.69 11.74 -3.75
CA ASP A 54 4.13 12.96 -3.07
C ASP A 54 4.62 12.72 -1.65
N ILE A 55 4.57 11.48 -1.17
CA ILE A 55 5.04 11.14 0.18
C ILE A 55 6.25 10.21 0.11
N GLN A 56 6.86 9.94 1.26
CA GLN A 56 8.04 9.09 1.35
C GLN A 56 7.77 7.70 0.80
N LYS A 57 8.76 7.13 0.10
CA LYS A 57 8.65 5.79 -0.47
C LYS A 57 8.29 4.73 0.56
N GLU A 58 8.82 4.83 1.77
CA GLU A 58 8.55 3.85 2.83
C GLU A 58 7.07 3.79 3.17
N LEU A 59 6.40 4.93 3.15
CA LEU A 59 4.95 4.98 3.40
C LEU A 59 4.18 4.37 2.23
N GLY A 60 4.67 4.56 1.02
CA GLY A 60 4.13 3.89 -0.15
C GLY A 60 4.26 2.38 -0.04
N ASP A 61 5.42 1.90 0.39
CA ASP A 61 5.64 0.47 0.63
C ASP A 61 4.63 -0.07 1.64
N TYR A 62 4.38 0.69 2.72
CA TYR A 62 3.39 0.29 3.71
C TYR A 62 2.01 0.12 3.10
N VAL A 63 1.56 1.08 2.30
CA VAL A 63 0.25 1.01 1.65
C VAL A 63 0.19 -0.16 0.67
N ILE A 64 1.26 -0.37 -0.10
CA ILE A 64 1.32 -1.47 -1.07
C ILE A 64 1.18 -2.82 -0.38
N VAL A 65 1.99 -3.08 0.63
CA VAL A 65 1.97 -4.37 1.33
C VAL A 65 0.64 -4.55 2.07
N HIS A 66 0.14 -3.49 2.67
CA HIS A 66 -1.16 -3.50 3.36
C HIS A 66 -2.27 -4.00 2.42
N GLU A 67 -2.32 -3.43 1.21
CA GLU A 67 -3.36 -3.81 0.23
C GLU A 67 -3.15 -5.21 -0.33
N LEU A 68 -1.90 -5.57 -0.65
CA LEU A 68 -1.62 -6.89 -1.20
C LEU A 68 -1.94 -8.01 -0.21
N LEU A 69 -1.71 -7.79 1.08
CA LEU A 69 -2.00 -8.80 2.08
C LEU A 69 -3.49 -9.08 2.21
N HIS A 70 -4.36 -8.15 1.81
CA HIS A 70 -5.81 -8.39 1.82
C HIS A 70 -6.23 -9.50 0.86
N PHE A 71 -5.39 -9.91 -0.07
CA PHE A 71 -5.67 -11.07 -0.92
C PHE A 71 -5.58 -12.39 -0.16
N PHE A 72 -4.84 -12.42 0.96
CA PHE A 72 -4.68 -13.63 1.77
C PHE A 72 -5.39 -13.54 3.10
N VAL A 73 -5.36 -12.35 3.70
CA VAL A 73 -5.72 -12.17 5.10
C VAL A 73 -6.79 -11.09 5.19
N PRO A 74 -8.05 -11.49 5.37
CA PRO A 74 -9.16 -10.52 5.36
C PRO A 74 -9.19 -9.60 6.58
N ASN A 75 -8.45 -9.93 7.63
CA ASN A 75 -8.42 -9.11 8.85
C ASN A 75 -6.98 -8.85 9.29
N HIS A 76 -6.81 -7.92 10.21
CA HIS A 76 -5.49 -7.53 10.73
C HIS A 76 -5.08 -8.34 11.97
N GLY A 77 -5.25 -9.67 11.89
CA GLY A 77 -4.89 -10.57 12.98
C GLY A 77 -3.40 -10.89 13.04
N LYS A 78 -3.05 -11.96 13.76
CA LYS A 78 -1.66 -12.34 13.99
C LYS A 78 -0.90 -12.62 12.70
N LEU A 79 -1.53 -13.31 11.77
CA LEU A 79 -0.87 -13.64 10.48
C LEU A 79 -0.56 -12.36 9.70
N TRP A 80 -1.51 -11.44 9.62
CA TRP A 80 -1.30 -10.17 8.93
C TRP A 80 -0.13 -9.41 9.55
N LYS A 81 -0.10 -9.33 10.88
CA LYS A 81 0.97 -8.62 11.61
C LYS A 81 2.33 -9.26 11.36
N SER A 82 2.39 -10.59 11.37
CA SER A 82 3.63 -11.32 11.12
C SER A 82 4.15 -11.05 9.71
N LEU A 83 3.26 -11.02 8.73
CA LEU A 83 3.65 -10.74 7.35
C LEU A 83 4.08 -9.28 7.17
N MET A 84 3.42 -8.34 7.84
CA MET A 84 3.85 -6.95 7.81
C MET A 84 5.27 -6.79 8.36
N ILE A 85 5.58 -7.47 9.46
CA ILE A 85 6.92 -7.45 10.03
C ILE A 85 7.92 -8.07 9.06
N ALA A 86 7.56 -9.19 8.46
CA ALA A 86 8.45 -9.91 7.55
C ALA A 86 8.84 -9.06 6.34
N TYR A 87 7.91 -8.26 5.81
CA TYR A 87 8.15 -7.48 4.60
C TYR A 87 8.57 -6.04 4.86
N LEU A 88 8.17 -5.45 5.99
CA LEU A 88 8.38 -4.03 6.28
C LEU A 88 9.19 -3.75 7.55
N GLY A 89 9.42 -4.76 8.38
CA GLY A 89 10.08 -4.54 9.67
C GLY A 89 9.18 -3.76 10.62
N ASP A 90 9.63 -2.58 11.05
CA ASP A 90 8.87 -1.76 12.00
C ASP A 90 7.70 -1.04 11.28
N TYR A 91 6.70 -1.80 10.89
CA TYR A 91 5.56 -1.25 10.16
C TYR A 91 4.70 -0.32 11.03
N LYS A 92 4.74 -0.47 12.35
CA LYS A 92 3.94 0.38 13.24
C LYS A 92 4.41 1.83 13.20
N LYS A 93 5.70 2.04 13.01
CA LYS A 93 6.25 3.38 12.82
C LYS A 93 5.68 4.01 11.55
N LEU A 94 5.65 3.23 10.46
CA LEU A 94 5.10 3.68 9.18
C LEU A 94 3.60 3.95 9.29
N GLU A 95 2.88 3.08 10.00
CA GLU A 95 1.45 3.26 10.25
C GLU A 95 1.18 4.56 10.98
N SER A 96 1.96 4.84 12.02
CA SER A 96 1.82 6.05 12.81
C SER A 96 2.09 7.30 11.96
N GLN A 97 3.13 7.27 11.13
CA GLN A 97 3.47 8.38 10.24
C GLN A 97 2.35 8.63 9.22
N LEU A 98 1.79 7.56 8.66
CA LEU A 98 0.72 7.67 7.69
C LEU A 98 -0.55 8.26 8.32
N LYS A 99 -0.87 7.86 9.55
CA LYS A 99 -2.02 8.40 10.27
C LYS A 99 -1.95 9.92 10.44
N LYS A 100 -0.76 10.46 10.66
CA LYS A 100 -0.57 11.91 10.75
C LYS A 100 -0.88 12.60 9.43
N ILE A 101 -0.49 11.99 8.33
CA ILE A 101 -0.77 12.51 6.99
C ILE A 101 -2.27 12.40 6.70
N ASN A 102 -2.89 11.28 7.09
CA ASN A 102 -4.32 11.06 6.90
C ASN A 102 -5.15 12.19 7.50
N ALA A 103 -4.80 12.64 8.70
CA ALA A 103 -5.52 13.70 9.37
C ALA A 103 -5.54 15.01 8.57
N ASN A 104 -4.45 15.29 7.84
CA ASN A 104 -4.33 16.51 7.06
C ASN A 104 -4.96 16.41 5.67
N LYS A 105 -5.02 15.22 5.10
CA LYS A 105 -5.49 15.02 3.73
C LYS A 105 -6.88 14.41 3.63
N HIS A 106 -7.48 14.06 4.76
CA HIS A 106 -8.78 13.37 4.80
C HIS A 106 -8.78 12.06 4.03
N LEU A 107 -7.64 11.35 4.05
CA LEU A 107 -7.47 10.06 3.40
C LEU A 107 -7.41 8.96 4.46
N SER A 108 -7.74 7.75 4.08
CA SER A 108 -7.67 6.60 4.97
C SER A 108 -7.33 5.32 4.20
N LEU A 109 -6.82 4.33 4.93
CA LEU A 109 -6.71 2.98 4.41
C LEU A 109 -7.95 2.21 4.83
N GLU A 110 -8.53 1.50 3.90
CA GLU A 110 -9.64 0.62 4.21
C GLU A 110 -9.16 -0.58 5.00
N MET A 111 -9.96 -0.96 5.96
CA MET A 111 -9.66 -2.11 6.82
C MET A 111 -10.14 -3.40 6.22
#